data_9c3a95abf777751dc1535ed3c8ebf51c
#
_entry.id   9c3a95abf777751dc1535ed3c8ebf51c
#
_cell.length_a   1.000
_cell.length_b   1.000
_cell.length_c   1.000
_cell.angle_alpha   90.00
_cell.angle_beta   90.00
_cell.angle_gamma   90.00
#
_symmetry.space_group_name_H-M   'P 1'
#
loop_
_entity.id
_entity.type
_entity.pdbx_description
1 polymer ?
#
loop_
_entity_poly.entity_id
_entity_poly.type
_entity_poly.pdbx_seq_one_letter_code
_entity_poly.pdbx_strand_id
1 'polypeptide(L)'
;MFCVYILVSKCDGSLYTGQTKDLKQRLRRHNSGSVKSTKNKIPYEIGYFETFKTRAEAMWREWEFKTKISTADKKKLISEFDQSLIKSILED
;
A
#
# COMPACT_ATOMS: atom_id res chain seq x y z
N MET A 1 3.97 7.30 -12.92
CA MET A 1 3.83 5.86 -12.77
C MET A 1 2.67 5.51 -11.84
N PHE A 2 2.14 4.31 -11.98
CA PHE A 2 1.08 3.82 -11.10
C PHE A 2 1.68 2.86 -10.08
N CYS A 3 1.21 2.92 -8.84
CA CYS A 3 1.69 2.04 -7.77
C CYS A 3 0.58 1.13 -7.29
N VAL A 4 0.92 -0.14 -7.03
CA VAL A 4 0.11 -1.01 -6.18
C VAL A 4 0.82 -1.07 -4.85
N TYR A 5 0.08 -0.87 -3.75
CA TYR A 5 0.68 -0.73 -2.43
C TYR A 5 -0.04 -1.56 -1.38
N ILE A 6 0.70 -1.89 -0.33
CA ILE A 6 0.13 -2.51 0.86
C ILE A 6 0.47 -1.60 2.04
N LEU A 7 -0.58 -1.14 2.72
CA LEU A 7 -0.45 -0.35 3.94
C LEU A 7 -0.62 -1.26 5.15
N VAL A 8 0.11 -0.95 6.22
CA VAL A 8 0.02 -1.69 7.48
C VAL A 8 -0.52 -0.75 8.55
N SER A 9 -1.62 -1.14 9.20
CA SER A 9 -2.17 -0.37 10.31
C SER A 9 -1.25 -0.46 11.52
N LYS A 10 -0.89 0.68 12.09
CA LYS A 10 -0.14 0.72 13.35
C LYS A 10 -1.03 0.43 14.54
N CYS A 11 -2.34 0.47 14.35
CA CYS A 11 -3.30 0.21 15.40
C CYS A 11 -3.41 -1.29 15.71
N ASP A 12 -3.54 -2.13 14.66
CA ASP A 12 -3.79 -3.57 14.85
C ASP A 12 -3.03 -4.48 13.87
N GLY A 13 -2.17 -3.91 13.04
CA GLY A 13 -1.38 -4.68 12.07
C GLY A 13 -2.13 -5.15 10.84
N SER A 14 -3.39 -4.76 10.67
CA SER A 14 -4.15 -5.17 9.49
C SER A 14 -3.60 -4.52 8.23
N LEU A 15 -3.85 -5.18 7.10
CA LEU A 15 -3.30 -4.78 5.80
C LEU A 15 -4.39 -4.19 4.92
N TYR A 16 -4.03 -3.16 4.14
CA TYR A 16 -4.89 -2.58 3.13
C TYR A 16 -4.15 -2.52 1.80
N THR A 17 -4.75 -3.05 0.73
CA THR A 17 -4.17 -3.05 -0.61
C THR A 17 -4.93 -2.09 -1.51
N GLY A 18 -4.21 -1.31 -2.29
CA GLY A 18 -4.82 -0.39 -3.24
C GLY A 18 -3.86 -0.02 -4.37
N GLN A 19 -4.31 0.89 -5.23
CA GLN A 19 -3.47 1.45 -6.28
C GLN A 19 -3.62 2.96 -6.33
N THR A 20 -2.59 3.64 -6.80
CA THR A 20 -2.59 5.10 -6.90
C THR A 20 -1.49 5.58 -7.85
N LYS A 21 -1.67 6.78 -8.38
CA LYS A 21 -0.61 7.50 -9.08
C LYS A 21 0.39 8.15 -8.14
N ASP A 22 -0.05 8.49 -6.93
CA ASP A 22 0.76 9.25 -5.97
C ASP A 22 0.63 8.57 -4.59
N LEU A 23 1.60 7.75 -4.26
CA LEU A 23 1.56 6.96 -3.03
C LEU A 23 1.66 7.82 -1.78
N LYS A 24 2.50 8.86 -1.81
CA LYS A 24 2.66 9.76 -0.68
C LYS A 24 1.36 10.48 -0.35
N GLN A 25 0.70 11.03 -1.38
CA GLN A 25 -0.58 11.69 -1.20
C GLN A 25 -1.66 10.72 -0.72
N ARG A 26 -1.68 9.51 -1.28
CA ARG A 26 -2.67 8.50 -0.91
C ARG A 26 -2.49 8.08 0.56
N LEU A 27 -1.26 7.95 1.04
CA LEU A 27 -1.00 7.65 2.43
C LEU A 27 -1.54 8.76 3.35
N ARG A 28 -1.30 10.02 2.98
CA ARG A 28 -1.84 11.15 3.73
C ARG A 28 -3.36 11.10 3.78
N ARG A 29 -3.98 10.77 2.65
CA ARG A 29 -5.43 10.69 2.55
C ARG A 29 -6.00 9.62 3.47
N HIS A 30 -5.37 8.43 3.50
CA HIS A 30 -5.79 7.38 4.44
C HIS A 30 -5.65 7.86 5.89
N ASN A 31 -4.53 8.46 6.22
CA ASN A 31 -4.25 8.88 7.59
C ASN A 31 -5.04 10.11 8.05
N SER A 32 -5.67 10.82 7.12
CA SER A 32 -6.55 11.93 7.46
C SER A 32 -7.92 11.47 7.96
N GLY A 33 -8.23 10.18 7.80
CA GLY A 33 -9.53 9.63 8.17
C GLY A 33 -10.62 9.83 7.14
N SER A 34 -10.28 10.35 5.94
CA SER A 34 -11.25 10.63 4.89
C SER A 34 -11.63 9.40 4.07
N VAL A 35 -10.89 8.30 4.19
CA VAL A 35 -11.18 7.06 3.48
C VAL A 35 -11.99 6.15 4.40
N LYS A 36 -13.24 5.91 4.03
CA LYS A 36 -14.19 5.20 4.88
C LYS A 36 -13.70 3.82 5.32
N SER A 37 -13.06 3.07 4.41
CA SER A 37 -12.62 1.71 4.68
C SER A 37 -11.43 1.62 5.65
N THR A 38 -10.67 2.71 5.84
CA THR A 38 -9.45 2.70 6.66
C THR A 38 -9.51 3.60 7.88
N LYS A 39 -10.51 4.48 7.98
CA LYS A 39 -10.53 5.53 9.02
C LYS A 39 -10.47 5.01 10.45
N ASN A 40 -10.95 3.80 10.70
CA ASN A 40 -10.98 3.23 12.05
C ASN A 40 -9.70 2.53 12.46
N LYS A 41 -8.72 2.46 11.57
CA LYS A 41 -7.47 1.72 11.79
C LYS A 41 -6.23 2.55 11.53
N ILE A 42 -6.39 3.86 11.48
CA ILE A 42 -5.27 4.78 11.32
C ILE A 42 -4.47 4.85 12.62
N PRO A 43 -3.16 5.21 12.57
CA PRO A 43 -2.41 5.53 11.36
C PRO A 43 -1.90 4.29 10.63
N TYR A 44 -1.73 4.47 9.32
CA TYR A 44 -1.13 3.46 8.47
C TYR A 44 0.29 3.86 8.07
N GLU A 45 1.10 2.86 7.77
CA GLU A 45 2.39 3.08 7.14
C GLU A 45 2.49 2.23 5.89
N ILE A 46 3.40 2.62 4.98
CA ILE A 46 3.64 1.84 3.78
C ILE A 46 4.45 0.61 4.15
N GLY A 47 3.94 -0.58 3.80
CA GLY A 47 4.66 -1.83 4.01
C GLY A 47 5.36 -2.32 2.75
N TYR A 48 4.76 -2.06 1.60
CA TYR A 48 5.23 -2.61 0.33
C TYR A 48 4.62 -1.85 -0.85
N PHE A 49 5.34 -1.74 -1.96
CA PHE A 49 4.73 -1.23 -3.18
C PHE A 49 5.46 -1.72 -4.42
N GLU A 50 4.76 -1.72 -5.55
CA GLU A 50 5.28 -2.00 -6.88
C GLU A 50 4.85 -0.88 -7.81
N THR A 51 5.67 -0.58 -8.83
CA THR A 51 5.36 0.48 -9.79
C THR A 51 5.12 -0.09 -11.17
N PHE A 52 4.23 0.55 -11.92
CA PHE A 52 3.82 0.13 -13.25
C PHE A 52 3.70 1.35 -14.16
N LYS A 53 3.92 1.15 -15.46
CA LYS A 53 3.82 2.23 -16.43
C LYS A 53 2.37 2.58 -16.76
N THR A 54 1.46 1.61 -16.68
CA THR A 54 0.07 1.82 -17.06
C THR A 54 -0.87 1.50 -15.91
N ARG A 55 -2.04 2.14 -15.94
CA ARG A 55 -3.10 1.87 -14.98
C ARG A 55 -3.60 0.41 -15.10
N ALA A 56 -3.69 -0.11 -16.31
CA ALA A 56 -4.17 -1.46 -16.54
C ALA A 56 -3.28 -2.50 -15.84
N GLU A 57 -1.97 -2.33 -15.92
CA GLU A 57 -1.04 -3.22 -15.22
C GLU A 57 -1.22 -3.16 -13.71
N ALA A 58 -1.37 -1.94 -13.17
CA ALA A 58 -1.58 -1.75 -11.74
C ALA A 58 -2.91 -2.37 -11.28
N MET A 59 -3.97 -2.19 -12.07
CA MET A 59 -5.28 -2.77 -11.76
C MET A 59 -5.22 -4.29 -11.72
N TRP A 60 -4.53 -4.89 -12.68
CA TRP A 60 -4.36 -6.35 -12.72
C TRP A 60 -3.61 -6.84 -11.48
N ARG A 61 -2.54 -6.16 -11.10
CA ARG A 61 -1.73 -6.56 -9.95
C ARG A 61 -2.50 -6.38 -8.64
N GLU A 62 -3.27 -5.31 -8.52
CA GLU A 62 -4.12 -5.11 -7.35
C GLU A 62 -5.13 -6.25 -7.22
N TRP A 63 -5.73 -6.66 -8.33
CA TRP A 63 -6.65 -7.79 -8.33
C TRP A 63 -5.97 -9.07 -7.86
N GLU A 64 -4.74 -9.33 -8.32
CA GLU A 64 -3.97 -10.49 -7.87
C GLU A 64 -3.72 -10.46 -6.36
N PHE A 65 -3.33 -9.31 -5.84
CA PHE A 65 -3.10 -9.15 -4.39
C PHE A 65 -4.37 -9.40 -3.58
N LYS A 66 -5.52 -9.02 -4.11
CA LYS A 66 -6.79 -9.18 -3.40
C LYS A 66 -7.39 -10.58 -3.50
N THR A 67 -7.04 -11.33 -4.54
CA THR A 67 -7.68 -12.60 -4.83
C THR A 67 -6.75 -13.81 -4.80
N LYS A 68 -5.46 -13.63 -5.10
CA LYS A 68 -4.51 -14.73 -5.29
C LYS A 68 -3.40 -14.79 -4.26
N ILE A 69 -3.11 -13.68 -3.61
CA ILE A 69 -1.99 -13.59 -2.65
C ILE A 69 -2.56 -13.55 -1.24
N SER A 70 -2.15 -14.53 -0.42
CA SER A 70 -2.63 -14.64 0.96
C SER A 70 -2.05 -13.54 1.85
N THR A 71 -2.68 -13.34 3.01
CA THR A 71 -2.18 -12.41 4.01
C THR A 71 -0.77 -12.79 4.47
N ALA A 72 -0.50 -14.08 4.62
CA ALA A 72 0.82 -14.56 5.01
C ALA A 72 1.88 -14.19 3.96
N ASP A 73 1.55 -14.37 2.67
CA ASP A 73 2.46 -14.01 1.58
C ASP A 73 2.70 -12.51 1.51
N LYS A 74 1.65 -11.71 1.75
CA LYS A 74 1.81 -10.25 1.82
C LYS A 74 2.74 -9.84 2.95
N LYS A 75 2.61 -10.45 4.12
CA LYS A 75 3.48 -10.16 5.26
C LYS A 75 4.93 -10.51 4.96
N LYS A 76 5.15 -11.58 4.21
CA LYS A 76 6.50 -11.95 3.78
C LYS A 76 7.08 -10.90 2.84
N LEU A 77 6.31 -10.45 1.86
CA LEU A 77 6.73 -9.37 0.96
C LEU A 77 7.10 -8.11 1.74
N ILE A 78 6.28 -7.76 2.72
CA ILE A 78 6.52 -6.58 3.56
C ILE A 78 7.84 -6.73 4.34
N SER A 79 8.08 -7.91 4.93
CA SER A 79 9.27 -8.14 5.74
C SER A 79 10.56 -8.11 4.93
N GLU A 80 10.49 -8.42 3.65
CA GLU A 80 11.64 -8.47 2.76
C GLU A 80 11.81 -7.18 1.94
N PHE A 81 10.88 -6.24 2.04
CA PHE A 81 10.90 -5.03 1.23
C PHE A 81 11.99 -4.06 1.70
N ASP A 82 12.64 -3.41 0.74
CA ASP A 82 13.68 -2.42 1.01
C ASP A 82 13.09 -1.15 1.61
N GLN A 83 13.35 -0.92 2.88
CA GLN A 83 12.83 0.25 3.60
C GLN A 83 13.35 1.57 3.04
N SER A 84 14.51 1.57 2.37
CA SER A 84 15.03 2.79 1.77
C SER A 84 14.16 3.30 0.63
N LEU A 85 13.46 2.41 -0.08
CA LEU A 85 12.55 2.81 -1.13
C LEU A 85 11.33 3.54 -0.57
N ILE A 86 10.83 3.09 0.57
CA ILE A 86 9.71 3.75 1.26
C ILE A 86 10.14 5.14 1.72
N LYS A 87 11.31 5.22 2.34
CA LYS A 87 11.85 6.49 2.82
C LYS A 87 12.03 7.48 1.66
N SER A 88 12.55 7.00 0.53
CA SER A 88 12.74 7.83 -0.66
C SER A 88 11.43 8.45 -1.15
N ILE A 89 10.35 7.67 -1.20
CA ILE A 89 9.04 8.17 -1.61
C ILE A 89 8.51 9.22 -0.64
N LEU A 90 8.68 9.00 0.67
CA LEU A 90 8.12 9.90 1.68
C LEU A 90 8.89 11.21 1.79
N GLU A 91 10.14 11.24 1.40
CA GLU A 91 11.00 12.44 1.47
C GLU A 91 10.85 13.36 0.25
N ASP A 92 10.22 12.91 -0.83
CA ASP A 92 10.03 13.72 -2.03
C ASP A 92 9.03 14.85 -1.84
#